data_00998b7f5e101159178761c127a4cd36
#
_entry.id   00998b7f5e101159178761c127a4cd36
#
_cell.length_a   1.000
_cell.length_b   1.000
_cell.length_c   1.000
_cell.angle_alpha   90.00
_cell.angle_beta   90.00
_cell.angle_gamma   90.00
#
_symmetry.space_group_name_H-M   'P 1'
#
loop_
_entity.id
_entity.type
_entity.pdbx_description
1 polymer ?
#
loop_
_entity_poly.entity_id
_entity_poly.type
_entity_poly.pdbx_seq_one_letter_code
_entity_poly.pdbx_strand_id
1 'polypeptide(L)'
;MIIRPILFESPSILLACAWLQVSAVCADGLLDGMNAIAFDTSQGIESQFTYEPEHSVAPVGDFTSSVGGNSFNGNYFLGANRYYNHSTSITGQNTVTTNLEAGHIWNGHESLGHVTSFTHSSDTWGGTLVAPKYDRHATWVGMLIGGRQTNTNGGIFQQGIAYGTDLRSAAIATSWSGTAYAGAFSNSANSYVTAFTNSFAASDVINSSFGYTDPGGTAVFTLFSDSMAYQNPFSTYVTSAGNSGPGSNSVGAPGAGYNTITVGALGNANTFDAAASFSSRSPQSFGYYNESGAMVIVNGVRAAVDISAPGVSLSSAFYGGQNGGNNTTLAGSTNNTATNQYSQGIAGTSFSAPLVAGGASLVASAAKTLSELSGNQNARQSVVTKALLLNGADKTSGWSNGQTLASAGGDSYISTTQSVDWVVGTGRMNLDTTFQLQVNGQIDVSGTGQGQLGSVATSGWDYGNAMVGTNNDYLLANPILGNSTITTTLTWMRAREFDPFMGDLYEVAQANLNLSVWALDQNNTFTDLVARSESFYNNVEHLSFTAPTTGRYGIRVEYGGNTFDNTLNDIWGTNSFLQNYGLSWNAVAVPEPGSLLLVSLCGPLLVFSRGRAMAAMRKRC
;
A
#
# COMPACT_ATOMS: atom_id res chain seq x y z
N MET A 1 -27.52 -21.90 -40.05
CA MET A 1 -27.60 -20.43 -40.02
C MET A 1 -26.67 -19.98 -38.90
N ILE A 2 -25.48 -19.55 -39.27
CA ILE A 2 -24.35 -19.29 -38.36
C ILE A 2 -24.49 -17.86 -37.89
N ILE A 3 -24.72 -17.65 -36.59
CA ILE A 3 -24.67 -16.32 -36.00
C ILE A 3 -23.28 -16.15 -35.40
N ARG A 4 -22.50 -15.20 -35.97
CA ARG A 4 -21.21 -14.78 -35.46
C ARG A 4 -21.40 -13.89 -34.22
N PRO A 5 -20.56 -13.99 -33.17
CA PRO A 5 -20.59 -13.05 -32.08
C PRO A 5 -19.99 -11.71 -32.51
N ILE A 6 -20.65 -10.64 -32.16
CA ILE A 6 -20.17 -9.27 -32.30
C ILE A 6 -19.24 -8.99 -31.12
N LEU A 7 -17.98 -8.70 -31.43
CA LEU A 7 -16.99 -8.17 -30.49
C LEU A 7 -17.46 -6.78 -30.01
N PHE A 8 -17.70 -6.62 -28.73
CA PHE A 8 -17.80 -5.31 -28.09
C PHE A 8 -16.43 -4.93 -27.53
N GLU A 9 -15.81 -3.99 -28.18
CA GLU A 9 -14.68 -3.27 -27.62
C GLU A 9 -15.18 -2.24 -26.60
N SER A 10 -14.53 -2.25 -25.44
CA SER A 10 -14.48 -1.29 -24.35
C SER A 10 -15.43 -1.51 -23.15
N PRO A 11 -14.84 -1.66 -21.95
CA PRO A 11 -15.59 -1.86 -20.69
C PRO A 11 -16.20 -0.57 -20.10
N SER A 12 -16.13 0.55 -20.82
CA SER A 12 -16.48 1.87 -20.26
C SER A 12 -17.96 2.23 -20.27
N ILE A 13 -18.83 1.38 -20.76
CA ILE A 13 -20.27 1.70 -20.92
C ILE A 13 -21.19 0.99 -19.92
N LEU A 14 -20.72 -0.02 -19.21
CA LEU A 14 -21.56 -0.76 -18.26
C LEU A 14 -21.66 -0.13 -16.85
N LEU A 15 -20.84 0.86 -16.53
CA LEU A 15 -20.90 1.52 -15.21
C LEU A 15 -21.92 2.67 -15.10
N ALA A 16 -22.55 3.10 -16.17
CA ALA A 16 -23.45 4.27 -16.16
C ALA A 16 -24.92 3.95 -15.81
N CYS A 17 -25.33 2.69 -15.71
CA CYS A 17 -26.72 2.31 -15.44
C CYS A 17 -27.02 1.76 -14.05
N ALA A 18 -26.04 1.61 -13.16
CA ALA A 18 -26.23 1.04 -11.83
C ALA A 18 -26.61 2.06 -10.73
N TRP A 19 -26.98 3.28 -11.07
CA TRP A 19 -27.42 4.32 -10.11
C TRP A 19 -28.92 4.35 -9.88
N LEU A 20 -29.60 3.21 -9.94
CA LEU A 20 -30.97 3.10 -9.50
C LEU A 20 -31.01 2.32 -8.18
N GLN A 21 -31.30 3.05 -7.12
CA GLN A 21 -31.77 2.59 -5.80
C GLN A 21 -31.79 1.07 -5.63
N VAL A 22 -30.75 0.51 -5.00
CA VAL A 22 -30.85 -0.84 -4.43
C VAL A 22 -31.77 -0.75 -3.22
N SER A 23 -33.06 -0.89 -3.46
CA SER A 23 -34.00 -1.26 -2.42
C SER A 23 -33.70 -2.69 -2.07
N ALA A 24 -33.17 -2.93 -0.87
CA ALA A 24 -32.90 -4.25 -0.34
C ALA A 24 -34.19 -5.10 -0.40
N VAL A 25 -34.20 -6.07 -1.27
CA VAL A 25 -35.08 -7.23 -1.16
C VAL A 25 -34.16 -8.43 -1.01
N CYS A 26 -33.91 -8.82 0.23
CA CYS A 26 -33.34 -10.13 0.52
C CYS A 26 -34.39 -11.18 0.09
N ALA A 27 -34.12 -11.87 -1.00
CA ALA A 27 -34.87 -13.07 -1.37
C ALA A 27 -34.31 -14.24 -0.54
N ASP A 28 -35.06 -14.69 0.44
CA ASP A 28 -34.89 -15.99 1.06
C ASP A 28 -35.05 -17.09 0.02
N GLY A 29 -33.99 -17.86 -0.19
CA GLY A 29 -34.07 -19.21 -0.76
C GLY A 29 -34.20 -19.26 -2.26
N LEU A 30 -33.11 -19.55 -2.94
CA LEU A 30 -33.02 -20.50 -4.08
C LEU A 30 -31.62 -20.41 -4.70
N LEU A 31 -30.63 -21.08 -4.13
CA LEU A 31 -29.41 -21.46 -4.86
C LEU A 31 -28.84 -22.74 -4.22
N ASP A 32 -29.49 -23.88 -4.50
CA ASP A 32 -28.82 -25.16 -4.40
C ASP A 32 -27.78 -25.26 -5.54
N GLY A 33 -26.51 -25.17 -5.18
CA GLY A 33 -25.41 -25.52 -6.06
C GLY A 33 -24.34 -24.47 -6.34
N MET A 34 -24.42 -23.28 -5.81
CA MET A 34 -23.34 -22.29 -5.91
C MET A 34 -22.59 -22.19 -4.56
N ASN A 35 -21.27 -22.35 -4.59
CA ASN A 35 -20.39 -22.22 -3.42
C ASN A 35 -20.14 -20.76 -3.04
N ALA A 36 -21.17 -19.94 -3.03
CA ALA A 36 -21.10 -18.58 -2.55
C ALA A 36 -20.96 -18.58 -1.03
N ILE A 37 -20.06 -17.77 -0.53
CA ILE A 37 -20.01 -17.43 0.89
C ILE A 37 -21.11 -16.39 1.11
N ALA A 38 -22.33 -16.86 1.39
CA ALA A 38 -23.42 -15.96 1.74
C ALA A 38 -23.02 -15.15 2.99
N PHE A 39 -23.29 -13.85 3.00
CA PHE A 39 -23.24 -13.08 4.24
C PHE A 39 -24.27 -13.71 5.18
N ASP A 40 -23.81 -14.46 6.19
CA ASP A 40 -24.71 -14.96 7.23
C ASP A 40 -25.17 -13.79 8.09
N THR A 41 -26.31 -13.24 7.69
CA THR A 41 -26.96 -12.14 8.38
C THR A 41 -27.67 -12.60 9.67
N SER A 42 -27.77 -13.91 9.91
CA SER A 42 -28.40 -14.47 11.11
C SER A 42 -27.49 -14.43 12.34
N GLN A 43 -26.20 -14.39 12.15
CA GLN A 43 -25.20 -14.07 13.15
C GLN A 43 -25.08 -12.54 13.13
N GLY A 44 -25.82 -11.83 13.96
CA GLY A 44 -25.62 -10.40 14.16
C GLY A 44 -24.14 -10.16 14.50
N ILE A 45 -23.31 -10.01 13.48
CA ILE A 45 -21.91 -9.67 13.62
C ILE A 45 -21.90 -8.19 13.99
N GLU A 46 -22.19 -7.89 15.24
CA GLU A 46 -21.68 -6.70 15.88
C GLU A 46 -20.17 -6.88 15.98
N SER A 47 -19.45 -6.69 14.88
CA SER A 47 -18.02 -6.52 14.96
C SER A 47 -17.81 -5.22 15.71
N GLN A 48 -17.43 -5.34 16.96
CA GLN A 48 -16.93 -4.22 17.73
C GLN A 48 -15.59 -3.84 17.08
N PHE A 49 -15.59 -2.77 16.31
CA PHE A 49 -14.36 -2.12 15.90
C PHE A 49 -13.77 -1.50 17.16
N THR A 50 -12.86 -2.22 17.79
CA THR A 50 -12.03 -1.62 18.80
C THR A 50 -10.99 -0.78 18.08
N TYR A 51 -10.96 0.53 18.33
CA TYR A 51 -9.69 1.21 18.26
C TYR A 51 -8.83 0.54 19.33
N GLU A 52 -7.82 -0.18 18.86
CA GLU A 52 -6.80 -0.71 19.75
C GLU A 52 -6.31 0.43 20.66
N PRO A 53 -6.10 0.19 21.95
CA PRO A 53 -5.75 1.24 22.89
C PRO A 53 -4.55 2.01 22.36
N GLU A 54 -4.73 3.31 22.24
CA GLU A 54 -3.68 4.21 21.83
C GLU A 54 -2.59 4.15 22.90
N HIS A 55 -1.41 3.69 22.52
CA HIS A 55 -0.27 3.69 23.41
C HIS A 55 0.23 5.13 23.55
N SER A 56 0.03 5.73 24.73
CA SER A 56 0.67 7.00 25.06
C SER A 56 2.17 6.76 25.28
N VAL A 57 2.98 7.11 24.31
CA VAL A 57 4.43 7.17 24.49
C VAL A 57 4.79 8.61 24.84
N ALA A 58 5.65 8.80 25.82
CA ALA A 58 6.16 10.13 26.16
C ALA A 58 6.80 10.75 24.90
N PRO A 59 6.49 11.99 24.53
CA PRO A 59 6.96 12.59 23.31
C PRO A 59 8.48 12.71 23.31
N VAL A 60 9.13 12.06 22.35
CA VAL A 60 10.55 12.22 22.05
C VAL A 60 10.67 12.83 20.65
N GLY A 61 10.33 14.12 20.54
CA GLY A 61 10.35 14.84 19.27
C GLY A 61 9.08 14.61 18.40
N ASP A 62 8.70 15.63 17.73
CA ASP A 62 7.46 15.69 16.95
C ASP A 62 7.74 15.30 15.50
N PHE A 63 7.17 14.20 15.02
CA PHE A 63 7.40 13.72 13.65
C PHE A 63 6.83 14.66 12.57
N THR A 64 5.79 15.41 12.86
CA THR A 64 5.15 16.32 11.92
C THR A 64 5.44 17.79 12.21
N SER A 65 6.27 18.13 13.18
CA SER A 65 6.56 19.51 13.51
C SER A 65 7.76 20.06 12.74
N SER A 66 7.66 21.29 12.31
CA SER A 66 8.75 21.97 11.64
C SER A 66 9.03 23.33 12.27
N VAL A 67 10.25 23.73 12.20
CA VAL A 67 10.78 25.08 12.34
C VAL A 67 10.78 25.67 13.75
N GLY A 68 11.97 25.69 14.34
CA GLY A 68 12.27 26.50 15.51
C GLY A 68 12.84 25.76 16.70
N GLY A 69 13.48 24.64 16.49
CA GLY A 69 14.23 23.91 17.50
C GLY A 69 13.85 22.44 17.55
N ASN A 70 14.75 21.57 17.25
CA ASN A 70 14.74 20.11 17.38
C ASN A 70 13.51 19.35 16.86
N SER A 71 12.69 19.95 16.03
CA SER A 71 11.50 19.31 15.49
C SER A 71 11.80 18.66 14.15
N PHE A 72 11.31 17.45 13.97
CA PHE A 72 11.60 16.54 12.90
C PHE A 72 10.51 16.63 11.82
N ASN A 73 10.87 16.95 10.58
CA ASN A 73 9.90 16.98 9.48
C ASN A 73 9.71 15.58 8.88
N GLY A 74 8.62 14.92 9.23
CA GLY A 74 8.31 13.57 8.80
C GLY A 74 8.15 13.40 7.30
N ASN A 75 7.58 14.38 6.62
CA ASN A 75 7.42 14.32 5.17
C ASN A 75 8.79 14.28 4.47
N TYR A 76 9.73 15.08 4.94
CA TYR A 76 11.09 15.10 4.40
C TYR A 76 11.89 13.85 4.80
N PHE A 77 11.67 13.35 6.00
CA PHE A 77 12.29 12.09 6.43
C PHE A 77 11.86 10.90 5.57
N LEU A 78 10.61 10.87 5.14
CA LEU A 78 10.09 9.85 4.24
C LEU A 78 10.37 10.12 2.76
N GLY A 79 11.10 11.19 2.43
CA GLY A 79 11.49 11.53 1.07
C GLY A 79 10.40 12.18 0.22
N ALA A 80 9.28 12.63 0.82
CA ALA A 80 8.17 13.26 0.07
C ALA A 80 8.59 14.58 -0.61
N ASN A 81 9.62 15.24 -0.08
CA ASN A 81 10.21 16.43 -0.71
C ASN A 81 10.70 16.19 -2.13
N ARG A 82 10.99 14.94 -2.52
CA ARG A 82 11.37 14.61 -3.90
C ARG A 82 10.25 14.91 -4.88
N TYR A 83 9.01 14.56 -4.49
CA TYR A 83 7.80 14.89 -5.24
C TYR A 83 7.51 16.40 -5.21
N TYR A 84 7.57 17.03 -4.03
CA TYR A 84 7.22 18.46 -3.87
C TYR A 84 8.16 19.37 -4.65
N ASN A 85 9.46 19.05 -4.67
CA ASN A 85 10.51 19.86 -5.31
C ASN A 85 10.69 19.54 -6.80
N HIS A 86 9.92 18.61 -7.37
CA HIS A 86 9.91 18.41 -8.80
C HIS A 86 9.43 19.67 -9.52
N SER A 87 9.89 19.92 -10.74
CA SER A 87 9.52 21.12 -11.52
C SER A 87 8.00 21.33 -11.66
N THR A 88 7.24 20.24 -11.68
CA THR A 88 5.78 20.26 -11.70
C THR A 88 5.16 20.34 -10.29
N SER A 89 5.94 20.20 -9.24
CA SER A 89 5.50 20.22 -7.83
C SER A 89 4.34 19.26 -7.57
N ILE A 90 4.66 18.00 -7.32
CA ILE A 90 3.68 16.94 -7.06
C ILE A 90 3.35 16.91 -5.57
N THR A 91 2.11 17.24 -5.21
CA THR A 91 1.63 17.35 -3.82
C THR A 91 0.40 16.48 -3.53
N GLY A 92 -0.01 15.64 -4.50
CA GLY A 92 -1.25 14.88 -4.46
C GLY A 92 -2.37 15.46 -5.33
N GLN A 93 -2.13 16.56 -6.05
CA GLN A 93 -3.13 17.15 -6.94
C GLN A 93 -3.58 16.15 -8.03
N ASN A 94 -4.79 16.35 -8.52
CA ASN A 94 -5.45 15.46 -9.49
C ASN A 94 -5.76 14.05 -8.96
N THR A 95 -5.63 13.83 -7.65
CA THR A 95 -6.03 12.57 -7.00
C THR A 95 -7.16 12.79 -6.01
N VAL A 96 -7.93 11.73 -5.83
CA VAL A 96 -8.93 11.60 -4.77
C VAL A 96 -8.43 10.57 -3.77
N THR A 97 -8.33 10.96 -2.49
CA THR A 97 -7.97 10.06 -1.41
C THR A 97 -9.10 10.02 -0.39
N THR A 98 -9.66 8.85 -0.15
CA THR A 98 -10.71 8.68 0.86
C THR A 98 -10.11 8.10 2.15
N ASN A 99 -10.31 8.82 3.25
CA ASN A 99 -10.13 8.31 4.59
C ASN A 99 -11.42 7.61 5.03
N LEU A 100 -11.39 6.29 5.08
CA LEU A 100 -12.51 5.43 5.42
C LEU A 100 -12.30 4.94 6.85
N GLU A 101 -13.12 5.43 7.78
CA GLU A 101 -12.99 5.25 9.21
C GLU A 101 -14.33 4.92 9.87
N ALA A 102 -14.35 4.73 11.18
CA ALA A 102 -15.59 4.55 11.91
C ALA A 102 -16.49 5.78 11.81
N GLY A 103 -15.93 6.96 12.02
CA GLY A 103 -16.61 8.26 11.87
C GLY A 103 -15.90 9.16 10.89
N HIS A 104 -16.30 10.43 10.84
CA HIS A 104 -15.82 11.39 9.86
C HIS A 104 -14.69 12.29 10.37
N ILE A 105 -13.86 12.76 9.44
CA ILE A 105 -12.90 13.84 9.65
C ILE A 105 -13.66 15.09 10.10
N TRP A 106 -13.22 15.72 11.19
CA TRP A 106 -13.73 17.03 11.57
C TRP A 106 -13.07 18.14 10.75
N ASN A 107 -13.82 18.70 9.83
CA ASN A 107 -13.37 19.76 8.93
C ASN A 107 -13.42 21.18 9.54
N GLY A 108 -13.75 21.31 10.81
CA GLY A 108 -13.62 22.58 11.54
C GLY A 108 -12.18 22.92 11.93
N HIS A 109 -11.25 21.97 11.82
CA HIS A 109 -9.84 22.20 12.09
C HIS A 109 -9.16 22.99 10.95
N GLU A 110 -8.26 23.92 11.31
CA GLU A 110 -7.58 24.79 10.33
C GLU A 110 -6.87 24.07 9.21
N SER A 111 -6.28 22.87 9.50
CA SER A 111 -5.59 22.05 8.50
C SER A 111 -6.54 21.22 7.63
N LEU A 112 -7.83 21.11 7.98
CA LEU A 112 -8.78 20.17 7.38
C LEU A 112 -10.04 20.84 6.81
N GLY A 113 -10.10 22.17 6.83
CA GLY A 113 -11.26 22.93 6.31
C GLY A 113 -11.57 22.70 4.83
N HIS A 114 -10.65 22.09 4.08
CA HIS A 114 -10.84 21.71 2.69
C HIS A 114 -11.60 20.39 2.49
N VAL A 115 -11.81 19.60 3.54
CA VAL A 115 -12.57 18.33 3.47
C VAL A 115 -14.06 18.68 3.43
N THR A 116 -14.66 18.48 2.26
CA THR A 116 -16.07 18.84 2.02
C THR A 116 -16.93 17.68 1.55
N SER A 117 -16.32 16.54 1.21
CA SER A 117 -17.02 15.34 0.74
C SER A 117 -17.08 14.28 1.85
N PHE A 118 -18.30 13.88 2.19
CA PHE A 118 -18.59 12.91 3.24
C PHE A 118 -19.49 11.80 2.71
N THR A 119 -19.07 10.55 2.88
CA THR A 119 -19.85 9.37 2.47
C THR A 119 -20.25 8.57 3.71
N HIS A 120 -21.54 8.32 3.86
CA HIS A 120 -22.10 7.49 4.92
C HIS A 120 -23.43 6.88 4.46
N SER A 121 -23.87 5.81 5.10
CA SER A 121 -25.16 5.20 4.85
C SER A 121 -26.24 5.75 5.79
N SER A 122 -27.51 5.42 5.53
CA SER A 122 -28.65 5.84 6.34
C SER A 122 -28.63 5.29 7.77
N ASP A 123 -27.94 4.19 8.00
CA ASP A 123 -27.80 3.55 9.31
C ASP A 123 -26.59 4.05 10.11
N THR A 124 -25.71 4.84 9.49
CA THR A 124 -24.57 5.42 10.19
C THR A 124 -25.04 6.31 11.34
N TRP A 125 -24.61 5.99 12.57
CA TRP A 125 -24.93 6.73 13.79
C TRP A 125 -26.43 6.87 14.08
N GLY A 126 -27.20 5.82 13.83
CA GLY A 126 -28.61 5.77 14.18
C GLY A 126 -29.57 6.30 13.11
N GLY A 127 -29.20 6.19 11.86
CA GLY A 127 -30.14 6.30 10.74
C GLY A 127 -30.54 7.70 10.28
N THR A 128 -29.84 8.74 10.76
CA THR A 128 -30.12 10.12 10.32
C THR A 128 -28.93 10.71 9.56
N LEU A 129 -29.12 10.98 8.27
CA LEU A 129 -28.16 11.63 7.39
C LEU A 129 -28.04 13.16 7.60
N VAL A 130 -28.46 13.69 8.74
CA VAL A 130 -28.64 15.14 8.92
C VAL A 130 -27.31 15.88 9.11
N ALA A 131 -26.27 15.21 9.58
CA ALA A 131 -24.93 15.80 9.67
C ALA A 131 -23.87 14.70 9.80
N PRO A 132 -22.62 14.94 9.32
CA PRO A 132 -21.51 14.03 9.56
C PRO A 132 -21.29 13.80 11.05
N LYS A 133 -20.99 12.57 11.43
CA LYS A 133 -20.59 12.25 12.80
C LYS A 133 -19.08 12.28 12.87
N TYR A 134 -18.55 13.38 13.38
CA TYR A 134 -17.12 13.59 13.49
C TYR A 134 -16.48 12.69 14.55
N ASP A 135 -15.26 12.26 14.25
CA ASP A 135 -14.47 11.39 15.10
C ASP A 135 -13.05 11.91 15.24
N ARG A 136 -12.48 11.77 16.44
CA ARG A 136 -11.11 12.19 16.72
C ARG A 136 -10.09 11.37 15.95
N HIS A 137 -10.23 10.05 15.92
CA HIS A 137 -9.31 9.16 15.24
C HIS A 137 -9.33 9.41 13.73
N ALA A 138 -10.51 9.49 13.12
CA ALA A 138 -10.64 9.84 11.70
C ALA A 138 -10.01 11.21 11.38
N THR A 139 -10.09 12.17 12.31
CA THR A 139 -9.48 13.49 12.16
C THR A 139 -7.96 13.42 12.20
N TRP A 140 -7.38 12.64 13.12
CA TRP A 140 -5.94 12.39 13.18
C TRP A 140 -5.42 11.74 11.90
N VAL A 141 -6.07 10.67 11.47
CA VAL A 141 -5.71 9.91 10.27
C VAL A 141 -5.80 10.79 9.02
N GLY A 142 -6.91 11.50 8.84
CA GLY A 142 -7.13 12.36 7.68
C GLY A 142 -6.08 13.49 7.57
N MET A 143 -5.66 14.05 8.71
CA MET A 143 -4.63 15.08 8.69
C MET A 143 -3.27 14.52 8.23
N LEU A 144 -2.89 13.31 8.64
CA LEU A 144 -1.62 12.69 8.20
C LEU A 144 -1.61 12.37 6.70
N ILE A 145 -2.78 12.10 6.11
CA ILE A 145 -2.92 11.91 4.66
C ILE A 145 -2.74 13.24 3.92
N GLY A 146 -3.60 14.23 4.22
CA GLY A 146 -3.78 15.39 3.36
C GLY A 146 -4.06 16.70 4.09
N GLY A 147 -3.67 16.83 5.36
CA GLY A 147 -3.79 18.10 6.10
C GLY A 147 -3.04 19.22 5.41
N ARG A 148 -3.64 20.41 5.38
CA ARG A 148 -3.05 21.62 4.79
C ARG A 148 -2.65 22.59 5.89
N GLN A 149 -1.41 23.03 5.87
CA GLN A 149 -0.89 23.98 6.84
C GLN A 149 -1.56 25.35 6.71
N THR A 150 -1.89 25.97 7.84
CA THR A 150 -2.41 27.33 7.89
C THR A 150 -1.56 28.32 8.71
N ASN A 151 -0.59 27.85 9.49
CA ASN A 151 0.35 28.67 10.27
C ASN A 151 -0.25 29.53 11.39
N THR A 152 -1.42 29.23 11.92
CA THR A 152 -2.00 30.06 12.97
C THR A 152 -1.51 29.73 14.38
N ASN A 153 -0.82 28.61 14.56
CA ASN A 153 -0.49 28.07 15.89
C ASN A 153 1.02 28.06 16.21
N GLY A 154 1.68 29.20 16.05
CA GLY A 154 2.95 29.46 16.75
C GLY A 154 4.14 28.54 16.44
N GLY A 155 4.24 27.94 15.25
CA GLY A 155 5.41 27.21 14.80
C GLY A 155 5.26 25.69 14.72
N ILE A 156 4.09 25.13 14.99
CA ILE A 156 3.81 23.73 14.69
C ILE A 156 3.44 23.61 13.22
N PHE A 157 4.27 22.91 12.47
CA PHE A 157 3.99 22.61 11.06
C PHE A 157 3.17 21.32 10.96
N GLN A 158 2.00 21.38 10.36
CA GLN A 158 1.09 20.26 10.27
C GLN A 158 0.61 20.10 8.82
N GLN A 159 1.37 19.34 8.06
CA GLN A 159 1.08 19.06 6.66
C GLN A 159 1.08 17.55 6.43
N GLY A 160 -0.02 17.03 5.89
CA GLY A 160 -0.10 15.65 5.44
C GLY A 160 0.86 15.36 4.26
N ILE A 161 1.13 14.09 4.02
CA ILE A 161 2.04 13.66 2.95
C ILE A 161 1.52 14.13 1.58
N ALA A 162 0.22 13.98 1.31
CA ALA A 162 -0.42 14.38 0.05
C ALA A 162 -1.35 15.59 0.24
N TYR A 163 -0.81 16.69 0.70
CA TYR A 163 -1.60 17.87 1.06
C TYR A 163 -2.37 18.51 -0.11
N GLY A 164 -2.07 18.15 -1.35
CA GLY A 164 -2.78 18.61 -2.54
C GLY A 164 -3.92 17.71 -2.99
N THR A 165 -4.11 16.54 -2.39
CA THR A 165 -5.18 15.60 -2.77
C THR A 165 -6.58 16.15 -2.45
N ASP A 166 -7.60 15.73 -3.21
CA ASP A 166 -9.01 15.85 -2.82
C ASP A 166 -9.28 14.84 -1.71
N LEU A 167 -9.10 15.28 -0.44
CA LEU A 167 -9.28 14.41 0.72
C LEU A 167 -10.78 14.30 1.05
N ARG A 168 -11.28 13.07 1.05
CA ARG A 168 -12.67 12.73 1.36
C ARG A 168 -12.77 11.89 2.62
N SER A 169 -13.93 11.89 3.24
CA SER A 169 -14.21 11.17 4.46
C SER A 169 -15.38 10.21 4.29
N ALA A 170 -15.17 8.93 4.59
CA ALA A 170 -16.20 7.91 4.59
C ALA A 170 -16.33 7.26 5.98
N ALA A 171 -17.56 7.02 6.44
CA ALA A 171 -17.85 6.47 7.75
C ALA A 171 -18.62 5.15 7.65
N ILE A 172 -18.22 4.16 8.48
CA ILE A 172 -18.80 2.82 8.50
C ILE A 172 -19.57 2.51 9.79
N ALA A 173 -19.30 3.21 10.89
CA ALA A 173 -19.91 2.87 12.18
C ALA A 173 -21.38 3.29 12.24
N THR A 174 -22.17 2.48 12.93
CA THR A 174 -23.59 2.72 13.18
C THR A 174 -23.86 3.22 14.59
N SER A 175 -22.93 3.03 15.52
CA SER A 175 -23.03 3.52 16.90
C SER A 175 -21.68 3.62 17.59
N TRP A 176 -21.67 4.32 18.74
CA TRP A 176 -20.56 4.46 19.67
C TRP A 176 -21.03 4.21 21.11
N SER A 177 -20.40 3.27 21.80
CA SER A 177 -20.76 2.89 23.18
C SER A 177 -20.05 3.71 24.28
N GLY A 178 -19.16 4.62 23.89
CA GLY A 178 -18.25 5.32 24.81
C GLY A 178 -16.86 4.68 24.89
N THR A 179 -16.72 3.43 24.42
CA THR A 179 -15.44 2.69 24.41
C THR A 179 -15.18 1.98 23.09
N ALA A 180 -16.21 1.68 22.31
CA ALA A 180 -16.10 0.94 21.05
C ALA A 180 -17.10 1.43 20.00
N TYR A 181 -16.73 1.30 18.74
CA TYR A 181 -17.64 1.46 17.61
C TYR A 181 -18.30 0.14 17.25
N ALA A 182 -19.57 0.20 16.88
CA ALA A 182 -20.23 -0.90 16.22
C ALA A 182 -20.44 -0.54 14.75
N GLY A 183 -20.10 -1.47 13.87
CA GLY A 183 -20.42 -1.41 12.45
C GLY A 183 -21.37 -2.54 12.12
N ALA A 184 -22.31 -2.33 11.23
CA ALA A 184 -23.25 -3.37 10.84
C ALA A 184 -23.04 -3.79 9.38
N PHE A 185 -22.93 -5.10 9.17
CA PHE A 185 -23.42 -5.74 7.95
C PHE A 185 -24.88 -6.11 8.22
N SER A 186 -25.77 -5.15 8.25
CA SER A 186 -27.19 -5.43 8.44
C SER A 186 -27.93 -5.48 7.12
N ASN A 187 -28.99 -6.25 7.09
CA ASN A 187 -29.74 -6.69 5.93
C ASN A 187 -30.35 -5.61 5.03
N SER A 188 -30.35 -4.36 5.40
CA SER A 188 -31.12 -3.35 4.66
C SER A 188 -30.34 -2.08 4.28
N ALA A 189 -29.22 -1.78 4.91
CA ALA A 189 -28.43 -0.61 4.60
C ALA A 189 -27.02 -0.79 5.18
N ASN A 190 -26.27 -1.65 4.60
CA ASN A 190 -24.98 -2.07 5.06
C ASN A 190 -23.98 -0.90 4.98
N SER A 191 -23.68 -0.28 6.11
CA SER A 191 -22.81 0.90 6.19
C SER A 191 -21.42 0.62 5.65
N TYR A 192 -20.88 -0.57 5.92
CA TYR A 192 -19.58 -1.00 5.45
C TYR A 192 -19.57 -1.15 3.92
N VAL A 193 -20.52 -1.89 3.35
CA VAL A 193 -20.64 -2.08 1.89
C VAL A 193 -20.81 -0.73 1.18
N THR A 194 -21.69 0.12 1.68
CA THR A 194 -21.93 1.44 1.08
C THR A 194 -20.66 2.31 1.11
N ALA A 195 -19.98 2.38 2.24
CA ALA A 195 -18.78 3.20 2.40
C ALA A 195 -17.63 2.71 1.50
N PHE A 196 -17.38 1.40 1.46
CA PHE A 196 -16.33 0.81 0.61
C PHE A 196 -16.67 0.96 -0.88
N THR A 197 -17.86 0.56 -1.31
CA THR A 197 -18.26 0.64 -2.73
C THR A 197 -18.13 2.06 -3.25
N ASN A 198 -18.64 3.05 -2.51
CA ASN A 198 -18.55 4.45 -2.92
C ASN A 198 -17.09 4.96 -2.89
N SER A 199 -16.28 4.50 -1.94
CA SER A 199 -14.87 4.90 -1.86
C SER A 199 -14.08 4.36 -3.05
N PHE A 200 -14.21 3.08 -3.37
CA PHE A 200 -13.51 2.46 -4.51
C PHE A 200 -13.94 3.04 -5.85
N ALA A 201 -15.24 3.34 -6.02
CA ALA A 201 -15.74 3.95 -7.25
C ALA A 201 -15.23 5.37 -7.50
N ALA A 202 -14.83 6.09 -6.43
CA ALA A 202 -14.53 7.51 -6.51
C ALA A 202 -13.07 7.87 -6.24
N SER A 203 -12.24 6.95 -5.76
CA SER A 203 -10.92 7.30 -5.21
C SER A 203 -9.77 6.59 -5.93
N ASP A 204 -8.65 7.27 -6.01
CA ASP A 204 -7.37 6.68 -6.42
C ASP A 204 -6.70 5.93 -5.28
N VAL A 205 -6.91 6.41 -4.05
CA VAL A 205 -6.36 5.81 -2.83
C VAL A 205 -7.43 5.79 -1.75
N ILE A 206 -7.55 4.67 -1.07
CA ILE A 206 -8.41 4.52 0.10
C ILE A 206 -7.53 4.12 1.29
N ASN A 207 -7.68 4.82 2.41
CA ASN A 207 -7.06 4.45 3.67
C ASN A 207 -8.10 3.97 4.66
N SER A 208 -7.82 2.88 5.39
CA SER A 208 -8.56 2.52 6.60
C SER A 208 -7.61 2.16 7.74
N SER A 209 -7.91 2.69 8.93
CA SER A 209 -7.05 2.51 10.10
C SER A 209 -7.82 1.91 11.27
N PHE A 210 -8.64 0.90 11.01
CA PHE A 210 -9.42 0.15 11.98
C PHE A 210 -9.29 -1.35 11.69
N GLY A 211 -9.67 -2.18 12.65
CA GLY A 211 -9.63 -3.61 12.41
C GLY A 211 -10.10 -4.46 13.59
N TYR A 212 -10.09 -5.77 13.37
CA TYR A 212 -10.35 -6.79 14.36
C TYR A 212 -9.61 -8.08 13.99
N THR A 213 -9.57 -9.06 14.87
CA THR A 213 -8.80 -10.30 14.68
C THR A 213 -9.22 -11.08 13.44
N ASP A 214 -8.26 -11.38 12.55
CA ASP A 214 -8.46 -12.20 11.36
C ASP A 214 -7.18 -12.97 10.98
N PRO A 215 -6.87 -14.04 11.68
CA PRO A 215 -5.60 -14.77 11.48
C PRO A 215 -5.46 -15.41 10.09
N GLY A 216 -6.56 -15.71 9.40
CA GLY A 216 -6.56 -16.41 8.10
C GLY A 216 -6.73 -15.51 6.88
N GLY A 217 -7.08 -14.23 7.07
CA GLY A 217 -7.48 -13.37 5.98
C GLY A 217 -8.80 -13.81 5.32
N THR A 218 -9.70 -14.40 6.11
CA THR A 218 -10.99 -14.98 5.67
C THR A 218 -12.20 -14.35 6.33
N ALA A 219 -12.00 -13.36 7.19
CA ALA A 219 -13.12 -12.61 7.73
C ALA A 219 -13.87 -11.86 6.63
N VAL A 220 -15.19 -11.73 6.79
CA VAL A 220 -16.06 -11.15 5.77
C VAL A 220 -15.62 -9.75 5.33
N PHE A 221 -15.12 -8.93 6.24
CA PHE A 221 -14.61 -7.59 5.90
C PHE A 221 -13.33 -7.65 5.05
N THR A 222 -12.45 -8.61 5.34
CA THR A 222 -11.25 -8.84 4.53
C THR A 222 -11.61 -9.36 3.14
N LEU A 223 -12.51 -10.33 3.05
CA LEU A 223 -12.98 -10.85 1.76
C LEU A 223 -13.60 -9.75 0.91
N PHE A 224 -14.48 -8.95 1.52
CA PHE A 224 -15.15 -7.87 0.82
C PHE A 224 -14.19 -6.77 0.36
N SER A 225 -13.29 -6.28 1.24
CA SER A 225 -12.32 -5.24 0.86
C SER A 225 -11.35 -5.71 -0.21
N ASP A 226 -10.91 -6.96 -0.15
CA ASP A 226 -10.06 -7.57 -1.19
C ASP A 226 -10.80 -7.72 -2.52
N SER A 227 -12.09 -8.08 -2.49
CA SER A 227 -12.93 -8.15 -3.70
C SER A 227 -13.10 -6.77 -4.33
N MET A 228 -13.35 -5.76 -3.52
CA MET A 228 -13.45 -4.38 -4.01
C MET A 228 -12.14 -3.89 -4.63
N ALA A 229 -10.98 -4.22 -4.02
CA ALA A 229 -9.67 -3.87 -4.57
C ALA A 229 -9.40 -4.62 -5.89
N TYR A 230 -9.75 -5.90 -5.97
CA TYR A 230 -9.60 -6.72 -7.18
C TYR A 230 -10.44 -6.17 -8.35
N GLN A 231 -11.69 -5.80 -8.08
CA GLN A 231 -12.61 -5.27 -9.07
C GLN A 231 -12.34 -3.81 -9.46
N ASN A 232 -11.50 -3.09 -8.68
CA ASN A 232 -11.14 -1.70 -8.92
C ASN A 232 -9.61 -1.50 -8.99
N PRO A 233 -8.93 -2.05 -10.00
CA PRO A 233 -7.47 -2.14 -10.04
C PRO A 233 -6.74 -0.79 -10.12
N PHE A 234 -7.45 0.31 -10.37
CA PHE A 234 -6.90 1.67 -10.35
C PHE A 234 -7.02 2.37 -8.99
N SER A 235 -7.62 1.69 -8.00
CA SER A 235 -7.77 2.21 -6.65
C SER A 235 -6.83 1.46 -5.71
N THR A 236 -5.87 2.15 -5.12
CA THR A 236 -4.92 1.56 -4.17
C THR A 236 -5.51 1.56 -2.77
N TYR A 237 -5.66 0.39 -2.19
CA TYR A 237 -6.17 0.24 -0.82
C TYR A 237 -5.01 0.09 0.17
N VAL A 238 -4.99 0.94 1.19
CA VAL A 238 -3.97 0.97 2.26
C VAL A 238 -4.66 0.80 3.61
N THR A 239 -4.11 -0.05 4.47
CA THR A 239 -4.71 -0.30 5.78
C THR A 239 -3.65 -0.55 6.86
N SER A 240 -4.02 -0.31 8.11
CA SER A 240 -3.18 -0.60 9.27
C SER A 240 -3.08 -2.09 9.55
N ALA A 241 -1.92 -2.57 10.01
CA ALA A 241 -1.72 -3.97 10.39
C ALA A 241 -2.41 -4.34 11.71
N GLY A 242 -2.69 -3.35 12.58
CA GLY A 242 -3.21 -3.55 13.93
C GLY A 242 -2.13 -3.40 15.01
N ASN A 243 -2.58 -3.33 16.27
CA ASN A 243 -1.73 -3.04 17.43
C ASN A 243 -1.64 -4.22 18.42
N SER A 244 -1.83 -5.44 17.96
CA SER A 244 -1.84 -6.66 18.75
C SER A 244 -0.47 -7.38 18.82
N GLY A 245 0.63 -6.67 18.47
CA GLY A 245 1.99 -7.17 18.60
C GLY A 245 2.42 -7.34 20.08
N PRO A 246 3.58 -7.97 20.34
CA PRO A 246 4.58 -8.49 19.41
C PRO A 246 4.35 -9.95 18.97
N GLY A 247 3.24 -10.56 19.28
CA GLY A 247 2.94 -11.94 18.87
C GLY A 247 2.76 -12.07 17.36
N SER A 248 3.13 -13.22 16.81
CA SER A 248 2.84 -13.58 15.42
C SER A 248 1.35 -13.84 15.19
N ASN A 249 0.94 -13.92 13.93
CA ASN A 249 -0.45 -14.15 13.52
C ASN A 249 -1.43 -13.10 14.10
N SER A 250 -0.98 -11.85 14.20
CA SER A 250 -1.67 -10.79 14.90
C SER A 250 -2.20 -9.68 13.98
N VAL A 251 -1.96 -9.78 12.67
CA VAL A 251 -2.54 -8.84 11.68
C VAL A 251 -4.04 -9.09 11.59
N GLY A 252 -4.83 -8.03 11.71
CA GLY A 252 -6.28 -8.11 11.75
C GLY A 252 -6.96 -7.72 10.44
N ALA A 253 -8.27 -7.97 10.34
CA ALA A 253 -9.11 -7.49 9.24
C ALA A 253 -9.22 -5.96 9.26
N PRO A 254 -9.27 -5.28 8.11
CA PRO A 254 -9.08 -5.79 6.76
C PRO A 254 -7.60 -5.93 6.36
N GLY A 255 -6.65 -5.57 7.23
CA GLY A 255 -5.21 -5.64 6.98
C GLY A 255 -4.67 -7.04 6.72
N ALA A 256 -5.38 -8.09 7.16
CA ALA A 256 -5.07 -9.47 6.80
C ALA A 256 -5.41 -9.80 5.34
N GLY A 257 -5.88 -8.85 4.54
CA GLY A 257 -6.15 -9.00 3.11
C GLY A 257 -4.89 -9.25 2.27
N TYR A 258 -5.11 -9.53 0.99
CA TYR A 258 -4.06 -9.78 0.00
C TYR A 258 -3.93 -8.60 -0.98
N ASN A 259 -5.05 -7.95 -1.29
CA ASN A 259 -5.15 -6.90 -2.31
C ASN A 259 -5.01 -5.50 -1.71
N THR A 260 -4.46 -5.41 -0.53
CA THR A 260 -4.17 -4.16 0.20
C THR A 260 -2.66 -3.92 0.31
N ILE A 261 -2.28 -2.70 0.69
CA ILE A 261 -0.97 -2.39 1.26
C ILE A 261 -1.13 -2.33 2.77
N THR A 262 -0.68 -3.36 3.46
CA THR A 262 -0.80 -3.47 4.91
C THR A 262 0.42 -2.88 5.60
N VAL A 263 0.19 -1.92 6.50
CA VAL A 263 1.22 -1.06 7.05
C VAL A 263 1.50 -1.34 8.51
N GLY A 264 2.76 -1.71 8.81
CA GLY A 264 3.30 -1.82 10.16
C GLY A 264 3.76 -0.48 10.74
N ALA A 265 3.85 -0.40 12.07
CA ALA A 265 4.34 0.79 12.77
C ALA A 265 5.82 0.66 13.13
N LEU A 266 6.61 1.68 12.78
CA LEU A 266 7.98 1.83 13.26
C LEU A 266 8.01 2.66 14.54
N GLY A 267 8.82 2.17 15.49
CA GLY A 267 9.18 2.81 16.73
C GLY A 267 10.55 3.52 16.66
N ASN A 268 11.16 3.74 17.84
CA ASN A 268 12.43 4.46 17.99
C ASN A 268 12.35 5.86 17.37
N ALA A 269 11.58 6.74 18.02
CA ALA A 269 11.41 8.13 17.58
C ALA A 269 12.74 8.76 17.14
N ASN A 270 12.72 9.46 16.02
CA ASN A 270 13.82 10.07 15.26
C ASN A 270 14.61 9.12 14.34
N THR A 271 14.71 7.82 14.60
CA THR A 271 15.39 6.88 13.69
C THR A 271 14.41 6.03 12.90
N PHE A 272 13.31 5.63 13.53
CA PHE A 272 12.28 4.75 12.94
C PHE A 272 12.90 3.57 12.17
N ASP A 273 13.84 2.89 12.84
CA ASP A 273 14.65 1.81 12.29
C ASP A 273 14.29 0.42 12.86
N ALA A 274 13.29 0.37 13.73
CA ALA A 274 12.76 -0.88 14.29
C ALA A 274 11.24 -0.81 14.43
N ALA A 275 10.58 -1.97 14.42
CA ALA A 275 9.14 -2.04 14.64
C ALA A 275 8.76 -1.59 16.05
N ALA A 276 7.64 -0.88 16.17
CA ALA A 276 7.01 -0.63 17.46
C ALA A 276 6.57 -1.96 18.10
N SER A 277 6.68 -2.07 19.43
CA SER A 277 6.38 -3.33 20.14
C SER A 277 4.92 -3.78 19.95
N PHE A 278 4.01 -2.84 19.84
CA PHE A 278 2.59 -3.10 19.64
C PHE A 278 2.24 -3.47 18.18
N SER A 279 3.10 -3.15 17.20
CA SER A 279 2.78 -3.40 15.79
C SER A 279 2.48 -4.87 15.55
N SER A 280 1.29 -5.15 15.00
CA SER A 280 0.90 -6.50 14.57
C SER A 280 1.85 -7.01 13.49
N ARG A 281 2.05 -8.34 13.45
CA ARG A 281 3.08 -8.96 12.62
C ARG A 281 2.77 -10.38 12.20
N SER A 282 3.48 -10.82 11.23
CA SER A 282 3.52 -12.19 10.70
C SER A 282 4.47 -13.09 11.55
N PRO A 283 4.61 -14.43 11.28
CA PRO A 283 3.89 -15.13 10.22
C PRO A 283 2.40 -15.22 10.48
N GLN A 284 1.62 -14.98 9.42
CA GLN A 284 0.16 -15.06 9.42
C GLN A 284 -0.28 -16.39 8.83
N SER A 285 -1.49 -16.85 9.16
CA SER A 285 -2.08 -18.00 8.49
C SER A 285 -2.55 -17.64 7.08
N PHE A 286 -2.54 -18.63 6.20
CA PHE A 286 -3.17 -18.55 4.88
C PHE A 286 -4.51 -19.25 4.93
N GLY A 287 -5.58 -18.54 4.56
CA GLY A 287 -6.93 -19.09 4.53
C GLY A 287 -7.61 -18.86 3.20
N TYR A 288 -8.47 -19.81 2.81
CA TYR A 288 -9.38 -19.68 1.68
C TYR A 288 -10.58 -20.62 1.85
N TYR A 289 -11.65 -20.34 1.12
CA TYR A 289 -12.78 -21.25 0.99
C TYR A 289 -12.62 -22.05 -0.31
N ASN A 290 -12.69 -23.37 -0.21
CA ASN A 290 -12.59 -24.24 -1.36
C ASN A 290 -13.92 -24.33 -2.14
N GLU A 291 -13.94 -25.07 -3.25
CA GLU A 291 -15.13 -25.27 -4.09
C GLU A 291 -16.35 -25.82 -3.35
N SER A 292 -16.16 -26.52 -2.25
CA SER A 292 -17.28 -27.01 -1.42
C SER A 292 -17.76 -26.00 -0.37
N GLY A 293 -17.19 -24.80 -0.35
CA GLY A 293 -17.46 -23.78 0.67
C GLY A 293 -16.80 -24.07 2.02
N ALA A 294 -15.93 -25.07 2.11
CA ALA A 294 -15.21 -25.37 3.34
C ALA A 294 -13.98 -24.47 3.49
N MET A 295 -13.79 -23.92 4.69
CA MET A 295 -12.64 -23.11 5.01
C MET A 295 -11.38 -23.99 5.18
N VAL A 296 -10.32 -23.65 4.47
CA VAL A 296 -8.98 -24.27 4.57
C VAL A 296 -8.04 -23.27 5.19
N ILE A 297 -7.30 -23.66 6.22
CA ILE A 297 -6.29 -22.84 6.91
C ILE A 297 -4.96 -23.55 6.94
N VAL A 298 -3.90 -22.85 6.51
CA VAL A 298 -2.50 -23.25 6.64
C VAL A 298 -1.81 -22.27 7.58
N ASN A 299 -1.35 -22.74 8.72
CA ASN A 299 -0.87 -21.85 9.79
C ASN A 299 0.57 -21.38 9.59
N GLY A 300 0.82 -20.09 9.85
CA GLY A 300 2.16 -19.55 10.01
C GLY A 300 3.03 -19.53 8.75
N VAL A 301 2.43 -19.34 7.57
CA VAL A 301 3.11 -19.48 6.27
C VAL A 301 3.15 -18.18 5.44
N ARG A 302 2.48 -17.13 5.90
CA ARG A 302 2.28 -15.91 5.12
C ARG A 302 2.91 -14.69 5.79
N ALA A 303 3.55 -13.83 4.99
CA ALA A 303 3.88 -12.47 5.36
C ALA A 303 2.69 -11.55 5.02
N ALA A 304 2.11 -10.87 5.99
CA ALA A 304 0.92 -10.03 5.80
C ALA A 304 1.20 -8.53 6.03
N VAL A 305 2.34 -8.15 6.60
CA VAL A 305 2.80 -6.76 6.62
C VAL A 305 3.58 -6.51 5.34
N ASP A 306 3.17 -5.55 4.52
CA ASP A 306 3.83 -5.25 3.24
C ASP A 306 4.96 -4.24 3.39
N ILE A 307 4.73 -3.17 4.16
CA ILE A 307 5.64 -2.04 4.36
C ILE A 307 5.41 -1.43 5.74
N SER A 308 6.34 -0.62 6.22
CA SER A 308 6.20 0.08 7.49
C SER A 308 6.47 1.58 7.36
N ALA A 309 5.89 2.36 8.27
CA ALA A 309 6.12 3.79 8.39
C ALA A 309 6.16 4.19 9.86
N PRO A 310 6.67 5.40 10.21
CA PRO A 310 6.62 5.91 11.57
C PRO A 310 5.22 5.77 12.19
N GLY A 311 5.17 5.22 13.40
CA GLY A 311 3.90 4.97 14.11
C GLY A 311 3.94 5.34 15.59
N VAL A 312 4.93 6.13 16.02
CA VAL A 312 5.05 6.61 17.41
C VAL A 312 5.42 8.08 17.43
N SER A 313 5.05 8.78 18.48
CA SER A 313 5.39 10.19 18.70
C SER A 313 4.99 11.11 17.55
N LEU A 314 3.80 10.88 16.97
CA LEU A 314 3.27 11.70 15.90
C LEU A 314 2.42 12.84 16.44
N SER A 315 2.31 13.92 15.66
CA SER A 315 1.39 15.01 15.92
C SER A 315 0.32 15.11 14.86
N SER A 316 -0.91 15.40 15.27
CA SER A 316 -2.03 15.54 14.34
C SER A 316 -3.12 16.50 14.86
N ALA A 317 -4.04 16.87 13.96
CA ALA A 317 -5.17 17.72 14.26
C ALA A 317 -6.05 17.16 15.38
N PHE A 318 -6.40 17.95 16.37
CA PHE A 318 -7.22 17.52 17.50
C PHE A 318 -8.69 17.86 17.30
N TYR A 319 -9.55 16.88 17.58
CA TYR A 319 -10.99 17.09 17.72
C TYR A 319 -11.45 16.61 19.09
N GLY A 320 -11.97 17.54 19.90
CA GLY A 320 -12.45 17.29 21.25
C GLY A 320 -13.97 17.29 21.40
N GLY A 321 -14.73 17.36 20.31
CA GLY A 321 -16.20 17.35 20.32
C GLY A 321 -16.78 16.01 20.78
N GLN A 322 -18.07 15.94 21.04
CA GLN A 322 -18.75 14.76 21.59
C GLN A 322 -19.44 13.85 20.58
N ASN A 323 -19.47 14.25 19.32
CA ASN A 323 -20.09 13.43 18.29
C ASN A 323 -19.10 12.37 17.81
N GLY A 324 -19.52 11.12 17.87
CA GLY A 324 -18.84 10.03 17.23
C GLY A 324 -17.44 9.71 17.77
N GLY A 325 -17.35 8.93 18.84
CA GLY A 325 -16.11 8.27 19.23
C GLY A 325 -15.03 9.11 19.87
N ASN A 326 -15.40 10.19 20.54
CA ASN A 326 -14.45 10.98 21.27
C ASN A 326 -14.00 10.29 22.55
N ASN A 327 -12.77 9.82 22.57
CA ASN A 327 -12.15 9.37 23.79
C ASN A 327 -11.74 10.58 24.63
N THR A 328 -12.48 10.84 25.72
CA THR A 328 -12.23 11.94 26.63
C THR A 328 -11.01 11.73 27.53
N THR A 329 -10.38 10.55 27.48
CA THR A 329 -9.22 10.23 28.34
C THR A 329 -7.89 10.60 27.70
N LEU A 330 -7.86 10.95 26.42
CA LEU A 330 -6.64 11.38 25.76
C LEU A 330 -6.29 12.84 26.04
N ALA A 331 -5.00 13.14 25.99
CA ALA A 331 -4.44 14.42 26.41
C ALA A 331 -5.20 15.64 25.86
N GLY A 332 -5.62 16.53 26.73
CA GLY A 332 -6.34 17.77 26.38
C GLY A 332 -7.82 17.59 26.06
N SER A 333 -8.40 16.50 26.43
CA SER A 333 -9.72 16.06 26.02
C SER A 333 -10.85 16.54 26.91
N THR A 334 -11.11 17.76 26.93
CA THR A 334 -12.45 18.21 27.31
C THR A 334 -13.11 18.71 26.04
N ASN A 335 -14.31 18.35 25.71
CA ASN A 335 -15.18 18.84 24.64
C ASN A 335 -14.67 20.07 23.86
N ASN A 336 -13.37 20.09 23.55
CA ASN A 336 -12.70 21.23 22.97
C ASN A 336 -12.77 21.12 21.43
N THR A 337 -13.41 22.10 20.84
CA THR A 337 -13.56 22.28 19.39
C THR A 337 -12.72 23.46 18.87
N ALA A 338 -11.61 23.78 19.55
CA ALA A 338 -10.69 24.80 19.08
C ALA A 338 -10.11 24.41 17.72
N THR A 339 -10.22 25.28 16.74
CA THR A 339 -9.91 25.01 15.34
C THR A 339 -8.42 24.86 15.04
N ASN A 340 -7.57 25.20 15.99
CA ASN A 340 -6.11 25.24 15.88
C ASN A 340 -5.40 24.39 16.94
N GLN A 341 -6.08 23.39 17.50
CA GLN A 341 -5.48 22.51 18.50
C GLN A 341 -4.93 21.24 17.86
N TYR A 342 -3.74 20.84 18.31
CA TYR A 342 -3.06 19.62 17.86
C TYR A 342 -2.79 18.67 19.01
N SER A 343 -2.96 17.37 18.75
CA SER A 343 -2.50 16.30 19.64
C SER A 343 -1.03 16.01 19.35
N GLN A 344 -0.28 15.65 20.38
CA GLN A 344 1.12 15.26 20.30
C GLN A 344 1.31 13.88 20.92
N GLY A 345 2.31 13.14 20.44
CA GLY A 345 2.67 11.85 20.99
C GLY A 345 1.70 10.72 20.70
N ILE A 346 0.87 10.84 19.64
CA ILE A 346 0.00 9.74 19.23
C ILE A 346 0.82 8.58 18.67
N ALA A 347 0.36 7.35 18.93
CA ALA A 347 1.03 6.14 18.49
C ALA A 347 0.03 5.05 18.09
N GLY A 348 0.35 4.30 17.03
CA GLY A 348 -0.47 3.23 16.47
C GLY A 348 -0.13 2.96 15.01
N THR A 349 -0.38 1.75 14.53
CA THR A 349 -0.36 1.44 13.08
C THR A 349 -1.39 2.26 12.31
N SER A 350 -2.45 2.70 12.99
CA SER A 350 -3.45 3.64 12.47
C SER A 350 -2.86 4.95 11.98
N PHE A 351 -1.67 5.32 12.44
CA PHE A 351 -0.98 6.56 12.05
C PHE A 351 0.15 6.31 11.05
N SER A 352 0.63 5.07 10.95
CA SER A 352 1.56 4.64 9.91
C SER A 352 0.86 4.47 8.55
N ALA A 353 -0.32 3.87 8.55
CA ALA A 353 -1.10 3.64 7.32
C ALA A 353 -1.40 4.93 6.53
N PRO A 354 -1.87 6.02 7.14
CA PRO A 354 -2.14 7.27 6.41
C PRO A 354 -0.88 7.92 5.82
N LEU A 355 0.30 7.71 6.39
CA LEU A 355 1.55 8.17 5.78
C LEU A 355 1.82 7.43 4.47
N VAL A 356 1.59 6.10 4.44
CA VAL A 356 1.73 5.29 3.22
C VAL A 356 0.63 5.61 2.21
N ALA A 357 -0.61 5.85 2.67
CA ALA A 357 -1.71 6.28 1.80
C ALA A 357 -1.42 7.64 1.14
N GLY A 358 -0.84 8.57 1.90
CA GLY A 358 -0.33 9.83 1.34
C GLY A 358 0.78 9.60 0.31
N GLY A 359 1.70 8.67 0.57
CA GLY A 359 2.73 8.25 -0.39
C GLY A 359 2.13 7.67 -1.66
N ALA A 360 1.15 6.76 -1.54
CA ALA A 360 0.42 6.22 -2.69
C ALA A 360 -0.31 7.33 -3.49
N SER A 361 -0.84 8.34 -2.79
CA SER A 361 -1.48 9.49 -3.44
C SER A 361 -0.48 10.36 -4.21
N LEU A 362 0.77 10.50 -3.73
CA LEU A 362 1.84 11.17 -4.49
C LEU A 362 2.21 10.36 -5.74
N VAL A 363 2.32 9.03 -5.64
CA VAL A 363 2.56 8.14 -6.79
C VAL A 363 1.43 8.28 -7.82
N ALA A 364 0.17 8.21 -7.40
CA ALA A 364 -0.98 8.38 -8.28
C ALA A 364 -1.04 9.79 -8.91
N SER A 365 -0.69 10.83 -8.14
CA SER A 365 -0.62 12.20 -8.63
C SER A 365 0.46 12.37 -9.70
N ALA A 366 1.65 11.83 -9.50
CA ALA A 366 2.72 11.84 -10.50
C ALA A 366 2.30 11.09 -11.77
N ALA A 367 1.68 9.91 -11.62
CA ALA A 367 1.17 9.12 -12.75
C ALA A 367 0.13 9.87 -13.59
N LYS A 368 -0.64 10.78 -12.99
CA LYS A 368 -1.65 11.59 -13.69
C LYS A 368 -1.11 12.92 -14.22
N THR A 369 -0.02 13.42 -13.66
CA THR A 369 0.40 14.81 -13.86
C THR A 369 1.69 14.93 -14.68
N LEU A 370 2.65 14.01 -14.50
CA LEU A 370 3.93 14.06 -15.21
C LEU A 370 3.75 13.64 -16.66
N SER A 371 4.30 14.42 -17.58
CA SER A 371 4.15 14.20 -19.03
C SER A 371 4.64 12.84 -19.51
N GLU A 372 5.68 12.31 -18.86
CA GLU A 372 6.28 11.01 -19.14
C GLU A 372 5.43 9.82 -18.65
N LEU A 373 4.45 10.06 -17.76
CA LEU A 373 3.61 9.03 -17.16
C LEU A 373 2.13 9.14 -17.51
N SER A 374 1.62 10.36 -17.71
CA SER A 374 0.16 10.62 -17.79
C SER A 374 -0.52 9.99 -19.02
N GLY A 375 0.24 9.70 -20.07
CA GLY A 375 -0.25 8.96 -21.24
C GLY A 375 -0.33 7.44 -21.03
N ASN A 376 0.22 6.91 -19.95
CA ASN A 376 0.28 5.50 -19.67
C ASN A 376 -0.63 5.13 -18.48
N GLN A 377 -1.77 4.50 -18.76
CA GLN A 377 -2.70 4.09 -17.70
C GLN A 377 -2.13 3.03 -16.77
N ASN A 378 -1.16 2.24 -17.21
CA ASN A 378 -0.51 1.23 -16.37
C ASN A 378 0.20 1.83 -15.16
N ALA A 379 0.69 3.09 -15.27
CA ALA A 379 1.27 3.83 -14.15
C ALA A 379 0.30 4.06 -12.98
N ARG A 380 -1.01 3.86 -13.20
CA ARG A 380 -2.07 4.05 -12.21
C ARG A 380 -2.57 2.74 -11.60
N GLN A 381 -2.08 1.59 -12.06
CA GLN A 381 -2.47 0.29 -11.52
C GLN A 381 -2.01 0.16 -10.05
N SER A 382 -2.90 -0.32 -9.18
CA SER A 382 -2.61 -0.48 -7.75
C SER A 382 -1.46 -1.45 -7.48
N VAL A 383 -1.32 -2.51 -8.29
CA VAL A 383 -0.18 -3.43 -8.21
C VAL A 383 1.14 -2.73 -8.57
N VAL A 384 1.14 -1.79 -9.52
CA VAL A 384 2.33 -0.98 -9.84
C VAL A 384 2.66 -0.03 -8.69
N THR A 385 1.66 0.67 -8.14
CA THR A 385 1.83 1.53 -6.96
C THR A 385 2.41 0.73 -5.80
N LYS A 386 1.88 -0.47 -5.52
CA LYS A 386 2.38 -1.37 -4.48
C LYS A 386 3.83 -1.79 -4.78
N ALA A 387 4.15 -2.24 -5.99
CA ALA A 387 5.49 -2.64 -6.37
C ALA A 387 6.53 -1.51 -6.21
N LEU A 388 6.19 -0.29 -6.63
CA LEU A 388 7.04 0.89 -6.50
C LEU A 388 7.34 1.25 -5.03
N LEU A 389 6.30 1.32 -4.19
CA LEU A 389 6.44 1.64 -2.77
C LEU A 389 7.27 0.58 -2.03
N LEU A 390 7.01 -0.70 -2.30
CA LEU A 390 7.70 -1.81 -1.66
C LEU A 390 9.16 -1.91 -2.11
N ASN A 391 9.42 -1.74 -3.40
CA ASN A 391 10.78 -1.81 -3.95
C ASN A 391 11.65 -0.62 -3.48
N GLY A 392 11.02 0.55 -3.32
CA GLY A 392 11.69 1.77 -2.86
C GLY A 392 12.01 1.79 -1.36
N ALA A 393 11.46 0.87 -0.55
CA ALA A 393 11.58 0.90 0.90
C ALA A 393 13.01 0.69 1.41
N ASP A 394 13.39 1.47 2.42
CA ASP A 394 14.66 1.31 3.14
C ASP A 394 14.62 0.09 4.06
N LYS A 395 15.66 -0.74 4.04
CA LYS A 395 15.79 -1.85 4.98
C LYS A 395 16.10 -1.32 6.38
N THR A 396 15.24 -1.66 7.35
CA THR A 396 15.44 -1.30 8.76
C THR A 396 16.50 -2.18 9.41
N SER A 397 16.98 -1.77 10.58
CA SER A 397 17.95 -2.56 11.34
C SER A 397 17.39 -3.95 11.66
N GLY A 398 18.15 -4.97 11.32
CA GLY A 398 17.73 -6.37 11.53
C GLY A 398 16.68 -6.89 10.52
N TRP A 399 16.39 -6.16 9.45
CA TRP A 399 15.51 -6.63 8.38
C TRP A 399 15.96 -7.97 7.82
N SER A 400 15.05 -8.92 7.66
CA SER A 400 15.33 -10.23 7.09
C SER A 400 14.07 -10.85 6.49
N ASN A 401 14.13 -11.25 5.24
CA ASN A 401 13.09 -12.07 4.62
C ASN A 401 13.46 -13.57 4.56
N GLY A 402 14.25 -14.05 5.50
CA GLY A 402 14.61 -15.44 5.62
C GLY A 402 15.52 -15.95 4.51
N GLN A 403 16.36 -15.09 3.94
CA GLN A 403 17.32 -15.47 2.91
C GLN A 403 18.30 -16.52 3.41
N THR A 404 18.48 -17.56 2.62
CA THR A 404 19.44 -18.65 2.85
C THR A 404 20.24 -18.90 1.59
N LEU A 405 21.48 -19.38 1.75
CA LEU A 405 22.26 -19.90 0.64
C LEU A 405 21.79 -21.32 0.33
N ALA A 406 21.22 -21.52 -0.82
CA ALA A 406 20.78 -22.81 -1.34
C ALA A 406 21.77 -23.31 -2.40
N SER A 407 21.71 -24.61 -2.73
CA SER A 407 22.53 -25.20 -3.78
C SER A 407 21.70 -26.17 -4.63
N ALA A 408 21.84 -26.05 -5.94
CA ALA A 408 21.25 -26.97 -6.89
C ALA A 408 22.21 -27.18 -8.09
N GLY A 409 22.40 -28.40 -8.52
CA GLY A 409 23.25 -28.71 -9.68
C GLY A 409 24.73 -28.39 -9.53
N GLY A 410 25.20 -28.02 -8.33
CA GLY A 410 26.57 -27.58 -8.07
C GLY A 410 26.72 -26.07 -7.90
N ASP A 411 25.67 -25.28 -8.20
CA ASP A 411 25.63 -23.85 -8.07
C ASP A 411 25.04 -23.44 -6.71
N SER A 412 25.50 -22.31 -6.18
CA SER A 412 24.99 -21.70 -4.95
C SER A 412 24.24 -20.41 -5.29
N TYR A 413 23.02 -20.30 -4.78
CA TYR A 413 22.16 -19.12 -4.99
C TYR A 413 21.45 -18.72 -3.70
N ILE A 414 21.01 -17.47 -3.63
CA ILE A 414 20.18 -16.98 -2.54
C ILE A 414 18.74 -17.45 -2.77
N SER A 415 18.12 -18.04 -1.74
CA SER A 415 16.71 -18.46 -1.79
C SER A 415 15.95 -17.90 -0.60
N THR A 416 14.72 -17.46 -0.84
CA THR A 416 13.76 -17.13 0.22
C THR A 416 12.38 -17.66 -0.15
N THR A 417 11.73 -18.33 0.81
CA THR A 417 10.34 -18.75 0.74
C THR A 417 9.40 -17.81 1.49
N GLN A 418 10.00 -16.86 2.19
CA GLN A 418 9.34 -15.77 2.89
C GLN A 418 9.50 -14.52 2.04
N SER A 419 8.40 -14.02 1.46
CA SER A 419 8.45 -12.92 0.48
C SER A 419 9.07 -11.64 1.04
N VAL A 420 8.70 -11.24 2.25
CA VAL A 420 9.18 -10.03 2.93
C VAL A 420 9.46 -10.31 4.41
N ASP A 421 10.05 -9.36 5.12
CA ASP A 421 10.24 -9.48 6.58
C ASP A 421 8.87 -9.57 7.28
N TRP A 422 8.73 -10.51 8.21
CA TRP A 422 7.47 -10.81 8.89
C TRP A 422 6.98 -9.69 9.79
N VAL A 423 7.83 -8.74 10.15
CA VAL A 423 7.56 -7.70 11.13
C VAL A 423 7.36 -6.34 10.46
N VAL A 424 8.23 -6.00 9.52
CA VAL A 424 8.28 -4.67 8.90
C VAL A 424 8.02 -4.68 7.39
N GLY A 425 7.69 -5.85 6.83
CA GLY A 425 7.45 -5.98 5.39
C GLY A 425 8.73 -5.75 4.58
N THR A 426 8.67 -4.93 3.54
CA THR A 426 9.87 -4.56 2.77
C THR A 426 10.77 -3.55 3.48
N GLY A 427 10.32 -2.99 4.61
CA GLY A 427 11.05 -2.01 5.41
C GLY A 427 10.31 -0.68 5.54
N ARG A 428 11.05 0.41 5.77
CA ARG A 428 10.50 1.75 5.93
C ARG A 428 10.20 2.39 4.58
N MET A 429 9.00 2.94 4.39
CA MET A 429 8.67 3.72 3.19
C MET A 429 9.72 4.80 2.90
N ASN A 430 10.18 4.85 1.64
CA ASN A 430 11.09 5.87 1.14
C ASN A 430 10.58 6.40 -0.21
N LEU A 431 10.00 7.59 -0.17
CA LEU A 431 9.39 8.23 -1.33
C LEU A 431 10.42 8.84 -2.31
N ASP A 432 11.66 9.10 -1.87
CA ASP A 432 12.72 9.54 -2.79
C ASP A 432 13.09 8.44 -3.77
N THR A 433 13.36 7.23 -3.27
CA THR A 433 13.64 6.05 -4.12
C THR A 433 12.40 5.68 -4.95
N THR A 434 11.20 5.70 -4.35
CA THR A 434 9.94 5.43 -5.06
C THR A 434 9.76 6.36 -6.26
N PHE A 435 10.02 7.67 -6.09
CA PHE A 435 9.94 8.64 -7.18
C PHE A 435 10.96 8.35 -8.28
N GLN A 436 12.21 8.04 -7.93
CA GLN A 436 13.25 7.73 -8.91
C GLN A 436 12.87 6.50 -9.75
N LEU A 437 12.31 5.47 -9.14
CA LEU A 437 11.80 4.30 -9.85
C LEU A 437 10.65 4.66 -10.78
N GLN A 438 9.69 5.44 -10.30
CA GLN A 438 8.48 5.79 -11.03
C GLN A 438 8.76 6.59 -12.30
N VAL A 439 9.64 7.60 -12.24
CA VAL A 439 9.93 8.49 -13.37
C VAL A 439 10.75 7.85 -14.49
N ASN A 440 11.33 6.67 -14.25
CA ASN A 440 11.98 5.90 -15.31
C ASN A 440 10.99 5.40 -16.36
N GLY A 441 9.69 5.46 -16.07
CA GLY A 441 8.62 5.00 -16.95
C GLY A 441 8.48 3.49 -17.00
N GLN A 442 7.42 3.03 -17.62
CA GLN A 442 7.21 1.60 -17.86
C GLN A 442 8.17 1.09 -18.92
N ILE A 443 8.78 -0.05 -18.63
CA ILE A 443 9.61 -0.79 -19.58
C ILE A 443 8.94 -2.15 -19.78
N ASP A 444 8.05 -2.19 -20.75
CA ASP A 444 7.22 -3.36 -21.05
C ASP A 444 8.03 -4.44 -21.79
N VAL A 445 8.10 -5.62 -21.22
CA VAL A 445 8.63 -6.82 -21.88
C VAL A 445 7.55 -7.90 -22.02
N SER A 446 6.39 -7.70 -21.41
CA SER A 446 5.26 -8.61 -21.51
C SER A 446 4.50 -8.32 -22.80
N GLY A 447 4.55 -9.22 -23.76
CA GLY A 447 3.63 -9.19 -24.90
C GLY A 447 2.27 -9.81 -24.56
N THR A 448 1.55 -10.22 -25.56
CA THR A 448 0.22 -10.81 -25.43
C THR A 448 0.26 -12.26 -24.94
N GLY A 449 0.69 -12.50 -23.69
CA GLY A 449 0.55 -13.79 -23.00
C GLY A 449 1.47 -14.92 -23.45
N GLN A 450 2.54 -14.63 -24.15
CA GLN A 450 3.60 -15.59 -24.50
C GLN A 450 4.87 -15.13 -23.78
N GLY A 451 5.61 -15.99 -23.16
CA GLY A 451 6.85 -15.65 -22.48
C GLY A 451 7.70 -14.64 -23.27
N GLN A 452 8.03 -13.52 -22.64
CA GLN A 452 8.66 -12.37 -23.30
C GLN A 452 10.09 -12.16 -22.83
N LEU A 453 10.91 -11.63 -23.72
CA LEU A 453 12.31 -11.31 -23.46
C LEU A 453 12.59 -9.88 -23.94
N GLY A 454 13.03 -9.00 -23.05
CA GLY A 454 13.34 -7.62 -23.43
C GLY A 454 14.52 -7.04 -22.66
N SER A 455 15.25 -6.10 -23.32
CA SER A 455 16.32 -5.35 -22.66
C SER A 455 15.73 -4.16 -21.91
N VAL A 456 16.08 -4.02 -20.63
CA VAL A 456 15.54 -2.99 -19.75
C VAL A 456 16.66 -2.18 -19.08
N ALA A 457 16.36 -0.96 -18.65
CA ALA A 457 17.28 -0.17 -17.83
C ALA A 457 17.55 -0.87 -16.47
N THR A 458 18.62 -0.48 -15.79
CA THR A 458 19.01 -1.08 -14.50
C THR A 458 18.09 -0.71 -13.35
N SER A 459 17.19 0.24 -13.56
CA SER A 459 16.08 0.53 -12.64
C SER A 459 14.83 0.91 -13.42
N GLY A 460 13.65 0.54 -12.91
CA GLY A 460 12.38 0.82 -13.57
C GLY A 460 11.22 0.04 -12.97
N TRP A 461 10.13 -0.01 -13.74
CA TRP A 461 8.94 -0.76 -13.40
C TRP A 461 8.21 -1.25 -14.65
N ASP A 462 7.37 -2.24 -14.46
CA ASP A 462 6.48 -2.77 -15.49
C ASP A 462 5.10 -3.13 -14.91
N TYR A 463 4.07 -3.02 -15.75
CA TYR A 463 2.78 -3.67 -15.57
C TYR A 463 2.68 -4.77 -16.61
N GLY A 464 3.01 -5.97 -16.20
CA GLY A 464 3.07 -7.14 -17.07
C GLY A 464 1.91 -8.09 -16.86
N ASN A 465 1.88 -9.11 -17.69
CA ASN A 465 1.01 -10.27 -17.52
C ASN A 465 1.82 -11.55 -17.77
N ALA A 466 1.49 -12.61 -17.03
CA ALA A 466 2.11 -13.91 -17.17
C ALA A 466 1.04 -14.98 -17.39
N MET A 467 1.31 -15.93 -18.27
CA MET A 467 0.50 -17.14 -18.47
C MET A 467 1.10 -18.29 -17.68
N VAL A 468 0.26 -19.22 -17.23
CA VAL A 468 0.71 -20.46 -16.60
C VAL A 468 1.74 -21.17 -17.47
N GLY A 469 2.89 -21.48 -16.88
CA GLY A 469 3.99 -22.18 -17.54
C GLY A 469 4.83 -21.32 -18.50
N THR A 470 4.69 -19.97 -18.43
CA THR A 470 5.53 -19.03 -19.19
C THR A 470 6.39 -18.16 -18.29
N ASN A 471 7.46 -17.61 -18.86
CA ASN A 471 8.35 -16.68 -18.20
C ASN A 471 8.36 -15.33 -18.92
N ASN A 472 8.45 -14.25 -18.16
CA ASN A 472 8.81 -12.93 -18.69
C ASN A 472 10.23 -12.59 -18.21
N ASP A 473 11.13 -12.32 -19.13
CA ASP A 473 12.55 -12.12 -18.91
C ASP A 473 12.98 -10.68 -19.19
N TYR A 474 13.50 -10.00 -18.18
CA TYR A 474 13.98 -8.62 -18.18
C TYR A 474 15.50 -8.62 -18.17
N LEU A 475 16.13 -8.31 -19.31
CA LEU A 475 17.58 -8.28 -19.44
C LEU A 475 18.12 -6.90 -19.04
N LEU A 476 18.84 -6.79 -17.95
CA LEU A 476 19.46 -5.52 -17.56
C LEU A 476 20.49 -5.09 -18.61
N ALA A 477 20.26 -3.94 -19.26
CA ALA A 477 21.02 -3.50 -20.42
C ALA A 477 22.51 -3.28 -20.13
N ASN A 478 22.82 -2.80 -18.93
CA ASN A 478 24.19 -2.50 -18.49
C ASN A 478 24.66 -3.54 -17.46
N PRO A 479 25.95 -3.88 -17.46
CA PRO A 479 26.52 -4.71 -16.41
C PRO A 479 26.31 -4.09 -15.04
N ILE A 480 25.98 -4.92 -14.05
CA ILE A 480 25.78 -4.52 -12.66
C ILE A 480 27.11 -4.62 -11.92
N LEU A 481 27.39 -3.64 -11.08
CA LEU A 481 28.60 -3.61 -10.27
C LEU A 481 28.53 -4.69 -9.16
N GLY A 482 29.53 -5.53 -9.09
CA GLY A 482 29.68 -6.48 -7.99
C GLY A 482 29.74 -5.79 -6.62
N ASN A 483 29.23 -6.44 -5.60
CA ASN A 483 29.02 -5.91 -4.25
C ASN A 483 28.02 -4.73 -4.16
N SER A 484 27.29 -4.41 -5.23
CA SER A 484 26.14 -3.49 -5.16
C SER A 484 24.85 -4.24 -4.84
N THR A 485 23.85 -3.53 -4.34
CA THR A 485 22.53 -4.12 -4.06
C THR A 485 21.69 -4.20 -5.32
N ILE A 486 21.07 -5.37 -5.54
CA ILE A 486 19.97 -5.55 -6.47
C ILE A 486 18.69 -5.70 -5.64
N THR A 487 17.68 -4.87 -5.92
CA THR A 487 16.36 -4.97 -5.30
C THR A 487 15.32 -5.14 -6.39
N THR A 488 14.44 -6.11 -6.25
CA THR A 488 13.31 -6.30 -7.18
C THR A 488 12.09 -6.82 -6.43
N THR A 489 10.91 -6.30 -6.81
CA THR A 489 9.63 -6.59 -6.14
C THR A 489 8.56 -6.85 -7.19
N LEU A 490 7.89 -7.98 -7.04
CA LEU A 490 6.77 -8.44 -7.85
C LEU A 490 5.51 -8.47 -6.98
N THR A 491 4.40 -7.93 -7.48
CA THR A 491 3.11 -7.91 -6.78
C THR A 491 1.97 -8.24 -7.73
N TRP A 492 1.00 -8.99 -7.24
CA TRP A 492 -0.22 -9.31 -8.00
C TRP A 492 -1.44 -9.38 -7.08
N MET A 493 -2.62 -9.47 -7.64
CA MET A 493 -3.84 -9.59 -6.87
C MET A 493 -4.31 -11.04 -6.75
N ARG A 494 -4.85 -11.37 -5.59
CA ARG A 494 -5.66 -12.56 -5.37
C ARG A 494 -7.04 -12.32 -5.96
N ALA A 495 -7.56 -13.24 -6.74
CA ALA A 495 -8.89 -13.14 -7.33
C ALA A 495 -9.95 -13.44 -6.27
N ARG A 496 -10.62 -12.38 -5.84
CA ARG A 496 -11.79 -12.36 -4.95
C ARG A 496 -12.84 -11.45 -5.58
N GLU A 497 -14.08 -11.88 -5.59
CA GLU A 497 -15.16 -11.16 -6.24
C GLU A 497 -16.34 -10.93 -5.30
N PHE A 498 -17.00 -9.80 -5.47
CA PHE A 498 -18.25 -9.45 -4.81
C PHE A 498 -19.33 -9.26 -5.87
N ASP A 499 -20.44 -9.99 -5.73
CA ASP A 499 -21.65 -9.79 -6.54
C ASP A 499 -22.59 -8.81 -5.83
N PRO A 500 -22.73 -7.57 -6.32
CA PRO A 500 -23.60 -6.58 -5.69
C PRO A 500 -25.10 -6.90 -5.84
N PHE A 501 -25.49 -7.78 -6.76
CA PHE A 501 -26.89 -8.15 -6.98
C PHE A 501 -27.36 -9.24 -6.01
N MET A 502 -26.47 -10.20 -5.75
CA MET A 502 -26.75 -11.31 -4.83
C MET A 502 -26.27 -10.98 -3.40
N GLY A 503 -25.32 -10.09 -3.25
CA GLY A 503 -24.65 -9.80 -1.98
C GLY A 503 -23.62 -10.87 -1.59
N ASP A 504 -23.18 -11.68 -2.55
CA ASP A 504 -22.30 -12.83 -2.32
C ASP A 504 -20.82 -12.48 -2.54
N LEU A 505 -19.95 -13.18 -1.81
CA LEU A 505 -18.49 -13.12 -1.93
C LEU A 505 -17.96 -14.44 -2.49
N TYR A 506 -17.01 -14.33 -3.41
CA TYR A 506 -16.39 -15.48 -4.05
C TYR A 506 -14.89 -15.48 -3.88
N GLU A 507 -14.37 -16.61 -3.43
CA GLU A 507 -12.94 -16.96 -3.50
C GLU A 507 -12.71 -17.62 -4.85
N VAL A 508 -12.00 -16.95 -5.76
CA VAL A 508 -11.82 -17.45 -7.13
C VAL A 508 -10.51 -18.19 -7.26
N ALA A 509 -9.37 -17.52 -7.12
CA ALA A 509 -8.07 -18.15 -7.28
C ALA A 509 -6.96 -17.32 -6.64
N GLN A 510 -5.81 -17.97 -6.41
CA GLN A 510 -4.55 -17.28 -6.18
C GLN A 510 -3.47 -17.86 -7.07
N ALA A 511 -2.94 -17.04 -7.98
CA ALA A 511 -1.78 -17.37 -8.77
C ALA A 511 -0.53 -17.48 -7.87
N ASN A 512 0.37 -18.40 -8.23
CA ASN A 512 1.70 -18.50 -7.66
C ASN A 512 2.71 -17.99 -8.70
N LEU A 513 3.08 -16.71 -8.59
CA LEU A 513 4.16 -16.12 -9.38
C LEU A 513 5.48 -16.21 -8.60
N ASN A 514 6.55 -16.53 -9.29
CA ASN A 514 7.89 -16.60 -8.76
C ASN A 514 8.77 -15.49 -9.34
N LEU A 515 9.73 -15.01 -8.55
CA LEU A 515 10.68 -13.98 -8.94
C LEU A 515 12.11 -14.49 -8.78
N SER A 516 12.90 -14.39 -9.85
CA SER A 516 14.31 -14.80 -9.81
C SER A 516 15.23 -13.84 -10.54
N VAL A 517 16.50 -13.81 -10.12
CA VAL A 517 17.59 -13.06 -10.75
C VAL A 517 18.68 -14.05 -11.17
N TRP A 518 19.12 -13.90 -12.40
CA TRP A 518 20.08 -14.78 -13.06
C TRP A 518 21.28 -14.02 -13.57
N ALA A 519 22.44 -14.66 -13.58
CA ALA A 519 23.58 -14.21 -14.35
C ALA A 519 23.34 -14.52 -15.84
N LEU A 520 23.85 -13.65 -16.71
CA LEU A 520 23.75 -13.78 -18.16
C LEU A 520 25.13 -13.92 -18.80
N ASP A 521 25.23 -14.74 -19.83
CA ASP A 521 26.40 -14.79 -20.69
C ASP A 521 26.46 -13.59 -21.67
N GLN A 522 27.48 -13.57 -22.54
CA GLN A 522 27.65 -12.51 -23.54
C GLN A 522 26.54 -12.48 -24.60
N ASN A 523 25.80 -13.58 -24.75
CA ASN A 523 24.69 -13.73 -25.69
C ASN A 523 23.33 -13.42 -25.06
N ASN A 524 23.30 -12.94 -23.81
CA ASN A 524 22.10 -12.73 -23.00
C ASN A 524 21.35 -14.02 -22.64
N THR A 525 22.04 -15.15 -22.60
CA THR A 525 21.48 -16.41 -22.15
C THR A 525 21.53 -16.47 -20.61
N PHE A 526 20.44 -16.90 -20.00
CA PHE A 526 20.37 -17.17 -18.57
C PHE A 526 21.26 -18.39 -18.23
N THR A 527 22.31 -18.20 -17.42
CA THR A 527 23.29 -19.25 -17.10
C THR A 527 23.12 -19.73 -15.67
N ASP A 528 23.39 -18.89 -14.69
CA ASP A 528 23.41 -19.27 -13.29
C ASP A 528 22.32 -18.56 -12.51
N LEU A 529 21.54 -19.29 -11.74
CA LEU A 529 20.59 -18.71 -10.78
C LEU A 529 21.38 -18.00 -9.67
N VAL A 530 21.08 -16.72 -9.44
CA VAL A 530 21.76 -15.92 -8.42
C VAL A 530 20.90 -15.75 -7.18
N ALA A 531 19.62 -15.46 -7.38
CA ALA A 531 18.65 -15.30 -6.28
C ALA A 531 17.24 -15.64 -6.74
N ARG A 532 16.43 -16.19 -5.83
CA ARG A 532 15.01 -16.41 -6.09
C ARG A 532 14.15 -16.19 -4.84
N SER A 533 12.92 -15.76 -5.07
CA SER A 533 11.85 -15.63 -4.10
C SER A 533 10.65 -16.42 -4.61
N GLU A 534 10.21 -17.41 -3.83
CA GLU A 534 9.18 -18.39 -4.20
C GLU A 534 8.26 -18.65 -3.01
N SER A 535 7.42 -17.68 -2.67
CA SER A 535 6.49 -17.79 -1.57
C SER A 535 5.13 -18.28 -2.03
N PHE A 536 4.83 -19.55 -1.83
CA PHE A 536 3.61 -20.20 -2.30
C PHE A 536 2.30 -19.58 -1.75
N TYR A 537 2.36 -18.91 -0.60
CA TYR A 537 1.16 -18.41 0.11
C TYR A 537 1.01 -16.89 0.08
N ASN A 538 1.90 -16.16 -0.60
CA ASN A 538 1.81 -14.71 -0.74
C ASN A 538 1.43 -14.32 -2.17
N ASN A 539 1.13 -13.04 -2.34
CA ASN A 539 0.95 -12.38 -3.63
C ASN A 539 1.94 -11.22 -3.79
N VAL A 540 3.07 -11.36 -3.15
CA VAL A 540 4.25 -10.48 -3.23
C VAL A 540 5.49 -11.36 -3.23
N GLU A 541 6.44 -11.10 -4.14
CA GLU A 541 7.80 -11.62 -4.07
C GLU A 541 8.79 -10.47 -4.04
N HIS A 542 9.82 -10.60 -3.20
CA HIS A 542 10.80 -9.54 -3.00
C HIS A 542 12.20 -10.10 -2.79
N LEU A 543 13.13 -9.56 -3.55
CA LEU A 543 14.56 -9.82 -3.42
C LEU A 543 15.30 -8.50 -3.12
N SER A 544 16.19 -8.53 -2.14
CA SER A 544 17.15 -7.46 -1.88
C SER A 544 18.45 -8.12 -1.43
N PHE A 545 19.44 -8.15 -2.29
CA PHE A 545 20.68 -8.90 -2.06
C PHE A 545 21.87 -8.21 -2.71
N THR A 546 23.07 -8.66 -2.34
CA THR A 546 24.33 -8.14 -2.91
C THR A 546 24.70 -8.94 -4.16
N ALA A 547 24.92 -8.26 -5.28
CA ALA A 547 25.41 -8.88 -6.51
C ALA A 547 26.77 -9.57 -6.26
N PRO A 548 26.92 -10.89 -6.52
CA PRO A 548 28.14 -11.62 -6.17
C PRO A 548 29.33 -11.19 -7.01
N THR A 549 29.12 -10.80 -8.26
CA THR A 549 30.16 -10.41 -9.20
C THR A 549 29.73 -9.22 -10.06
N THR A 550 30.69 -8.49 -10.60
CA THR A 550 30.39 -7.55 -11.69
C THR A 550 30.06 -8.34 -12.95
N GLY A 551 28.87 -8.14 -13.50
CA GLY A 551 28.41 -8.94 -14.64
C GLY A 551 27.05 -8.50 -15.18
N ARG A 552 26.59 -9.26 -16.15
CA ARG A 552 25.26 -9.09 -16.75
C ARG A 552 24.25 -9.90 -15.95
N TYR A 553 23.08 -9.30 -15.72
CA TYR A 553 22.01 -9.95 -14.97
C TYR A 553 20.67 -9.79 -15.70
N GLY A 554 19.79 -10.77 -15.44
CA GLY A 554 18.40 -10.73 -15.89
C GLY A 554 17.45 -11.04 -14.73
N ILE A 555 16.27 -10.46 -14.78
CA ILE A 555 15.16 -10.72 -13.85
C ILE A 555 14.16 -11.59 -14.59
N ARG A 556 13.62 -12.61 -13.93
CA ARG A 556 12.59 -13.48 -14.47
C ARG A 556 11.36 -13.50 -13.58
N VAL A 557 10.20 -13.30 -14.18
CA VAL A 557 8.88 -13.56 -13.60
C VAL A 557 8.34 -14.84 -14.21
N GLU A 558 7.99 -15.81 -13.37
CA GLU A 558 7.48 -17.11 -13.78
C GLU A 558 6.10 -17.36 -13.17
N TYR A 559 5.16 -17.86 -13.95
CA TYR A 559 3.87 -18.31 -13.44
C TYR A 559 3.92 -19.83 -13.24
N GLY A 560 4.23 -20.25 -11.99
CA GLY A 560 4.44 -21.65 -11.62
C GLY A 560 3.17 -22.47 -11.43
N GLY A 561 1.99 -21.87 -11.49
CA GLY A 561 0.68 -22.50 -11.23
C GLY A 561 -0.14 -21.70 -10.24
N ASN A 562 -1.18 -22.29 -9.68
CA ASN A 562 -2.06 -21.67 -8.68
C ASN A 562 -1.83 -22.28 -7.30
N THR A 563 -1.89 -21.45 -6.25
CA THR A 563 -1.94 -21.91 -4.86
C THR A 563 -3.25 -22.64 -4.59
N PHE A 564 -4.35 -22.11 -5.10
CA PHE A 564 -5.65 -22.74 -5.24
C PHE A 564 -6.39 -22.14 -6.45
N ASP A 565 -7.39 -22.88 -6.93
CA ASP A 565 -8.19 -22.49 -8.09
C ASP A 565 -9.62 -23.01 -7.91
N ASN A 566 -10.56 -22.10 -7.76
CA ASN A 566 -11.99 -22.37 -7.65
C ASN A 566 -12.69 -21.82 -8.90
N THR A 567 -12.32 -22.29 -10.07
CA THR A 567 -12.82 -21.76 -11.36
C THR A 567 -14.34 -21.78 -11.50
N LEU A 568 -15.03 -22.64 -10.78
CA LEU A 568 -16.51 -22.66 -10.73
C LEU A 568 -17.10 -21.41 -10.06
N ASN A 569 -16.30 -20.67 -9.31
CA ASN A 569 -16.70 -19.44 -8.62
C ASN A 569 -16.40 -18.17 -9.44
N ASP A 570 -15.81 -18.29 -10.62
CA ASP A 570 -15.52 -17.14 -11.48
C ASP A 570 -16.79 -16.68 -12.21
N ILE A 571 -17.59 -15.86 -11.53
CA ILE A 571 -18.86 -15.35 -12.05
C ILE A 571 -18.68 -14.33 -13.17
N TRP A 572 -17.48 -13.72 -13.29
CA TRP A 572 -17.18 -12.72 -14.31
C TRP A 572 -16.32 -13.26 -15.46
N GLY A 573 -15.91 -14.53 -15.40
CA GLY A 573 -15.04 -15.15 -16.40
C GLY A 573 -13.65 -14.50 -16.45
N THR A 574 -13.19 -13.95 -15.33
CA THR A 574 -11.92 -13.24 -15.22
C THR A 574 -10.76 -14.17 -14.90
N ASN A 575 -11.05 -15.38 -14.44
CA ASN A 575 -10.03 -16.40 -14.15
C ASN A 575 -9.53 -17.00 -15.46
N SER A 576 -8.76 -16.22 -16.17
CA SER A 576 -7.96 -16.72 -17.28
C SER A 576 -6.65 -17.26 -16.72
N PHE A 577 -6.00 -18.14 -17.45
CA PHE A 577 -4.62 -18.56 -17.17
C PHE A 577 -3.60 -17.42 -17.32
N LEU A 578 -4.06 -16.18 -17.13
CA LEU A 578 -3.33 -14.95 -17.28
C LEU A 578 -3.40 -14.15 -15.98
N GLN A 579 -2.26 -13.89 -15.35
CA GLN A 579 -2.16 -13.07 -14.16
C GLN A 579 -1.47 -11.74 -14.47
N ASN A 580 -2.14 -10.64 -14.22
CA ASN A 580 -1.53 -9.32 -14.26
C ASN A 580 -0.69 -9.06 -13.00
N TYR A 581 0.44 -8.39 -13.16
CA TYR A 581 1.35 -8.06 -12.06
C TYR A 581 1.97 -6.68 -12.22
N GLY A 582 2.44 -6.12 -11.09
CA GLY A 582 3.37 -5.01 -11.04
C GLY A 582 4.76 -5.50 -10.69
N LEU A 583 5.77 -5.10 -11.42
CA LEU A 583 7.18 -5.36 -11.15
C LEU A 583 7.93 -4.03 -11.00
N SER A 584 8.82 -3.94 -10.03
CA SER A 584 9.77 -2.83 -9.92
C SER A 584 11.14 -3.38 -9.56
N TRP A 585 12.20 -2.73 -10.08
CA TRP A 585 13.58 -3.15 -9.84
C TRP A 585 14.53 -1.96 -9.75
N ASN A 586 15.63 -2.17 -9.04
CA ASN A 586 16.74 -1.23 -8.92
C ASN A 586 18.06 -1.99 -8.77
N ALA A 587 19.03 -1.63 -9.58
CA ALA A 587 20.39 -2.17 -9.53
C ALA A 587 21.41 -1.09 -9.91
N VAL A 588 22.61 -1.15 -9.34
CA VAL A 588 23.66 -0.17 -9.61
C VAL A 588 24.49 -0.63 -10.81
N ALA A 589 24.39 0.09 -11.92
CA ALA A 589 25.18 -0.17 -13.11
C ALA A 589 26.67 0.16 -12.89
N VAL A 590 27.54 -0.53 -13.62
CA VAL A 590 28.96 -0.12 -13.75
C VAL A 590 28.99 1.25 -14.43
N PRO A 591 29.68 2.25 -13.85
CA PRO A 591 29.80 3.57 -14.47
C PRO A 591 30.43 3.49 -15.87
N GLU A 592 29.85 4.19 -16.83
CA GLU A 592 30.42 4.31 -18.16
C GLU A 592 31.85 4.89 -18.09
N PRO A 593 32.80 4.43 -18.90
CA PRO A 593 34.20 4.90 -18.86
C PRO A 593 34.35 6.42 -18.98
N GLY A 594 33.43 7.09 -19.69
CA GLY A 594 33.40 8.55 -19.80
C GLY A 594 33.01 9.28 -18.52
N SER A 595 32.20 8.67 -17.67
CA SER A 595 31.76 9.25 -16.40
C SER A 595 32.89 9.28 -15.36
N LEU A 596 33.78 8.29 -15.37
CA LEU A 596 34.98 8.25 -14.53
C LEU A 596 36.00 9.34 -14.91
N LEU A 597 36.08 9.71 -16.20
CA LEU A 597 36.96 10.78 -16.66
C LEU A 597 36.46 12.16 -16.18
N LEU A 598 35.17 12.40 -16.13
CA LEU A 598 34.59 13.66 -15.64
C LEU A 598 34.83 13.86 -14.15
N VAL A 599 34.68 12.82 -13.33
CA VAL A 599 34.98 12.91 -11.89
C VAL A 599 36.45 13.10 -11.61
N SER A 600 37.35 12.48 -12.41
CA SER A 600 38.80 12.64 -12.27
C SER A 600 39.29 14.00 -12.75
N LEU A 601 38.59 14.65 -13.72
CA LEU A 601 38.92 16.00 -14.19
C LEU A 601 38.33 17.11 -13.30
N CYS A 602 37.18 16.87 -12.65
CA CYS A 602 36.60 17.85 -11.73
C CYS A 602 37.30 17.88 -10.35
N GLY A 603 37.93 16.79 -9.92
CA GLY A 603 38.67 16.72 -8.65
C GLY A 603 39.86 17.71 -8.56
N PRO A 604 40.74 17.80 -9.55
CA PRO A 604 41.86 18.77 -9.56
C PRO A 604 41.40 20.22 -9.66
N LEU A 605 40.32 20.51 -10.39
CA LEU A 605 39.80 21.88 -10.56
C LEU A 605 39.21 22.47 -9.27
N LEU A 606 38.60 21.66 -8.42
CA LEU A 606 38.10 22.08 -7.10
C LEU A 606 39.23 22.34 -6.09
N VAL A 607 40.37 21.66 -6.20
CA VAL A 607 41.53 21.88 -5.36
C VAL A 607 42.28 23.17 -5.77
N PHE A 608 42.33 23.51 -7.07
CA PHE A 608 42.94 24.76 -7.55
C PHE A 608 42.09 26.00 -7.24
N SER A 609 40.76 25.90 -7.18
CA SER A 609 39.90 27.03 -6.82
C SER A 609 39.97 27.40 -5.34
N ARG A 610 40.20 26.44 -4.43
CA ARG A 610 40.39 26.71 -3.00
C ARG A 610 41.77 27.29 -2.68
N GLY A 611 42.82 26.98 -3.45
CA GLY A 611 44.16 27.53 -3.27
C GLY A 611 44.27 29.03 -3.63
N ARG A 612 43.49 29.54 -4.57
CA ARG A 612 43.49 30.97 -4.93
C ARG A 612 42.71 31.85 -3.96
N ALA A 613 41.67 31.33 -3.30
CA ALA A 613 40.89 32.09 -2.32
C ALA A 613 41.69 32.35 -1.01
N MET A 614 42.60 31.44 -0.60
CA MET A 614 43.43 31.65 0.59
C MET A 614 44.62 32.58 0.36
N ALA A 615 45.09 32.75 -0.88
CA ALA A 615 46.20 33.69 -1.19
C ALA A 615 45.73 35.15 -1.25
N ALA A 616 44.44 35.41 -1.49
CA ALA A 616 43.87 36.76 -1.54
C ALA A 616 43.57 37.35 -0.15
N MET A 617 43.44 36.54 0.90
CA MET A 617 43.18 37.02 2.27
C MET A 617 44.44 37.36 3.09
N ARG A 618 45.65 37.09 2.60
CA ARG A 618 46.90 37.43 3.29
C ARG A 618 47.53 38.77 2.87
N LYS A 619 46.88 39.57 2.02
CA LYS A 619 47.38 40.88 1.59
C LYS A 619 46.55 42.07 2.07
N ARG A 620 45.70 41.92 3.05
CA ARG A 620 45.09 43.06 3.75
C ARG A 620 45.05 42.78 5.25
N CYS A 621 46.21 43.02 5.87
CA CYS A 621 46.39 43.50 7.23
C CYS A 621 47.77 44.13 7.24
#